data_e6b528d3879ee33171d37f7c58cbd38f
#
_entry.id   e6b528d3879ee33171d37f7c58cbd38f
#
_cell.length_a   1.000
_cell.length_b   1.000
_cell.length_c   1.000
_cell.angle_alpha   90.00
_cell.angle_beta   90.00
_cell.angle_gamma   90.00
#
_symmetry.space_group_name_H-M   'P 1'
#
loop_
_entity.id
_entity.type
_entity.pdbx_description
1 polymer ?
#
loop_
_entity_poly.entity_id
_entity_poly.type
_entity_poly.pdbx_seq_one_letter_code
_entity_poly.pdbx_strand_id
1 'polypeptide(L)' 'NTEKVILEKMINSPGKIFSREDIGILIDIDKERSIDVIITRLRKKIEKDPKNPKFLQTIRGAGYVLWIE' A
#
# COMPACT_ATOMS: atom_id res chain seq x y z
N ASN A 1 1.82 -13.84 4.70
CA ASN A 1 1.45 -13.27 3.41
C ASN A 1 1.86 -11.80 3.34
N THR A 2 2.60 -11.45 2.30
CA THR A 2 3.16 -10.12 2.13
C THR A 2 2.10 -9.02 2.08
N GLU A 3 1.03 -9.26 1.37
CA GLU A 3 -0.07 -8.29 1.25
C GLU A 3 -0.72 -8.02 2.60
N LYS A 4 -0.89 -9.06 3.39
CA LYS A 4 -1.49 -8.95 4.71
C LYS A 4 -0.61 -8.12 5.65
N VAL A 5 0.70 -8.32 5.61
CA VAL A 5 1.64 -7.57 6.45
C VAL A 5 1.55 -6.07 6.16
N ILE A 6 1.56 -5.71 4.87
CA ILE A 6 1.47 -4.32 4.45
C ILE A 6 0.14 -3.72 4.90
N LEU A 7 -0.95 -4.43 4.65
CA LEU A 7 -2.29 -3.94 4.99
C LEU A 7 -2.44 -3.73 6.50
N GLU A 8 -1.96 -4.67 7.31
CA GLU A 8 -2.02 -4.54 8.76
C GLU A 8 -1.27 -3.31 9.26
N LYS A 9 -0.08 -3.05 8.71
CA LYS A 9 0.69 -1.87 9.08
C LYS A 9 -0.04 -0.59 8.73
N MET A 10 -0.63 -0.56 7.56
CA MET A 10 -1.37 0.62 7.12
C MET A 10 -2.64 0.84 7.94
N ILE A 11 -3.34 -0.23 8.31
CA ILE A 11 -4.54 -0.15 9.14
C ILE A 11 -4.20 0.40 10.51
N ASN A 12 -3.06 0.00 11.07
CA ASN A 12 -2.62 0.48 12.38
C ASN A 12 -2.20 1.94 12.39
N SER A 13 -1.94 2.50 11.21
CA SER A 13 -1.54 3.90 11.08
C SER A 13 -2.27 4.56 9.93
N PRO A 14 -3.60 4.70 10.02
CA PRO A 14 -4.39 5.29 8.93
C PRO A 14 -3.97 6.73 8.69
N GLY A 15 -3.91 7.12 7.43
CA GLY A 15 -3.50 8.46 7.06
C GLY A 15 -2.00 8.69 7.03
N LYS A 16 -1.21 7.72 7.47
CA LYS A 16 0.24 7.84 7.40
C LYS A 16 0.72 7.46 6.01
N ILE A 17 1.64 8.25 5.47
CA ILE A 17 2.24 7.98 4.17
C ILE A 17 3.40 7.00 4.34
N PHE A 18 3.34 5.89 3.62
CA PHE A 18 4.41 4.90 3.58
C PHE A 18 5.13 5.01 2.24
N SER A 19 6.43 5.31 2.28
CA SER A 19 7.21 5.36 1.05
C SER A 19 7.42 3.94 0.52
N ARG A 20 7.85 3.83 -0.73
CA ARG A 20 8.20 2.52 -1.30
C ARG A 20 9.29 1.85 -0.47
N GLU A 21 10.24 2.66 -0.01
CA GLU A 21 11.32 2.18 0.83
C GLU A 21 10.79 1.60 2.14
N ASP A 22 9.86 2.30 2.78
CA ASP A 22 9.24 1.82 4.01
C ASP A 22 8.54 0.49 3.80
N ILE A 23 7.79 0.38 2.71
CA ILE A 23 7.07 -0.85 2.40
C ILE A 23 8.06 -1.98 2.10
N GLY A 24 9.13 -1.68 1.38
CA GLY A 24 10.18 -2.67 1.09
C GLY A 24 10.81 -3.24 2.34
N ILE A 25 11.04 -2.40 3.34
CA ILE A 25 11.60 -2.83 4.62
C ILE A 25 10.63 -3.77 5.34
N LEU A 26 9.34 -3.44 5.32
CA LEU A 26 8.32 -4.25 5.98
C LEU A 26 8.22 -5.67 5.41
N ILE A 27 8.45 -5.83 4.14
CA ILE A 27 8.26 -7.11 3.46
C ILE A 27 9.57 -7.74 3.01
N ASP A 28 10.69 -7.11 3.32
CA ASP A 28 12.03 -7.60 2.99
C ASP A 28 12.20 -7.88 1.49
N ILE A 29 11.72 -6.96 0.67
CA ILE A 29 11.85 -7.03 -0.78
C ILE A 29 12.75 -5.91 -1.26
N ASP A 30 13.76 -6.26 -2.05
CA ASP A 30 14.71 -5.30 -2.59
C ASP A 30 14.24 -4.62 -3.87
N LYS A 31 13.23 -5.18 -4.54
CA LYS A 31 12.79 -4.69 -5.85
C LYS A 31 11.54 -3.84 -5.77
N GLU A 32 11.66 -2.58 -6.16
CA GLU A 32 10.55 -1.64 -6.19
C GLU A 32 9.38 -2.10 -7.05
N ARG A 33 9.65 -2.85 -8.12
CA ARG A 33 8.60 -3.38 -8.99
C ARG A 33 7.60 -4.24 -8.24
N SER A 34 8.10 -5.02 -7.30
CA SER A 34 7.26 -5.92 -6.52
C SER A 34 6.29 -5.15 -5.65
N ILE A 35 6.69 -3.98 -5.18
CA ILE A 35 5.85 -3.12 -4.35
C ILE A 35 4.63 -2.67 -5.15
N ASP A 36 4.83 -2.19 -6.37
CA ASP A 36 3.73 -1.75 -7.21
C ASP A 36 2.73 -2.86 -7.49
N VAL A 37 3.23 -4.08 -7.74
CA VAL A 37 2.38 -5.25 -7.97
C VAL A 37 1.57 -5.56 -6.71
N ILE A 38 2.20 -5.53 -5.56
CA ILE A 38 1.53 -5.82 -4.28
C ILE A 38 0.44 -4.78 -4.00
N ILE A 39 0.74 -3.52 -4.21
CA ILE A 39 -0.24 -2.44 -4.01
C ILE A 39 -1.43 -2.62 -4.95
N THR A 40 -1.17 -2.96 -6.21
CA THR A 40 -2.24 -3.22 -7.18
C THR A 40 -3.13 -4.37 -6.73
N ARG A 41 -2.54 -5.43 -6.20
CA ARG A 41 -3.30 -6.58 -5.70
C ARG A 41 -4.13 -6.21 -4.48
N LEU A 42 -3.59 -5.40 -3.59
CA LEU A 42 -4.32 -4.91 -2.42
C LEU A 42 -5.53 -4.09 -2.85
N ARG A 43 -5.35 -3.21 -3.82
CA ARG A 43 -6.46 -2.40 -4.34
C ARG A 43 -7.59 -3.27 -4.86
N LYS A 44 -7.25 -4.33 -5.58
CA LYS A 44 -8.27 -5.27 -6.10
C LYS A 44 -9.06 -5.93 -4.99
N LYS A 45 -8.45 -6.11 -3.82
CA LYS A 45 -9.10 -6.75 -2.69
C LYS A 45 -9.99 -5.81 -1.87
N ILE A 46 -9.58 -4.56 -1.73
CA ILE A 46 -10.25 -3.63 -0.83
C ILE A 46 -11.03 -2.52 -1.54
N GLU A 47 -10.75 -2.27 -2.80
CA GLU A 47 -11.43 -1.21 -3.56
C GLU A 47 -12.53 -1.78 -4.45
N LYS A 48 -13.64 -1.06 -4.52
CA LYS A 48 -14.69 -1.39 -5.47
C LYS A 48 -14.22 -1.18 -6.89
N ASP A 49 -13.48 -0.08 -7.08
CA ASP A 49 -12.92 0.27 -8.39
C ASP A 49 -11.42 0.52 -8.20
N PRO A 50 -10.59 -0.49 -8.47
CA PRO A 50 -9.14 -0.33 -8.31
C PRO A 50 -8.52 0.78 -9.14
N LYS A 51 -9.18 1.18 -10.21
CA LYS A 51 -8.69 2.27 -11.06
C LYS A 51 -8.90 3.64 -10.42
N ASN A 52 -9.89 3.73 -9.53
CA ASN A 52 -10.20 4.95 -8.80
C ASN A 52 -10.23 4.65 -7.30
N PRO A 53 -9.08 4.35 -6.70
CA PRO A 53 -9.04 3.92 -5.30
C PRO A 53 -9.44 5.02 -4.35
N LYS A 54 -10.28 4.67 -3.38
CA LYS A 54 -10.71 5.59 -2.33
C LYS A 54 -9.88 5.43 -1.07
N PHE A 55 -9.48 4.21 -0.78
CA PHE A 55 -8.80 3.91 0.48
C PHE A 55 -7.29 3.87 0.34
N LEU A 56 -6.79 3.06 -0.58
CA LEU A 56 -5.35 2.93 -0.79
C LEU A 56 -4.93 3.83 -1.95
N GLN A 57 -4.43 5.00 -1.60
CA GLN A 57 -4.06 6.00 -2.60
C GLN A 57 -2.56 6.14 -2.77
N THR A 58 -2.14 6.54 -3.96
CA THR A 58 -0.76 6.85 -4.26
C THR A 58 -0.54 8.35 -4.10
N ILE A 59 0.47 8.71 -3.30
CA ILE A 59 0.87 10.09 -3.14
C ILE A 59 2.12 10.30 -3.97
N ARG A 60 2.00 11.06 -5.01
CA ARG A 60 3.09 11.28 -5.97
C ARG A 60 4.32 11.85 -5.28
N GLY A 61 5.44 11.17 -5.47
CA GLY A 61 6.71 11.61 -4.89
C GLY A 61 6.89 11.27 -3.42
N ALA A 62 5.87 10.73 -2.77
CA ALA A 62 5.93 10.39 -1.34
C ALA A 62 5.73 8.91 -1.07
N GLY A 63 4.73 8.28 -1.70
CA GLY A 63 4.48 6.86 -1.49
C GLY A 63 3.00 6.52 -1.53
N TYR A 64 2.57 5.74 -0.55
CA TYR A 64 1.20 5.25 -0.48
C TYR A 64 0.58 5.56 0.87
N VAL A 65 -0.73 5.76 0.89
CA VAL A 65 -1.45 6.06 2.12
C VAL A 65 -2.77 5.28 2.12
N LEU A 66 -3.13 4.75 3.28
CA LEU A 66 -4.40 4.08 3.46
C LEU A 66 -5.31 4.97 4.30
N TRP A 67 -6.46 5.31 3.74
CA TRP A 67 -7.48 6.07 4.44
C TRP A 67 -8.54 5.14 4.97
N ILE A 68 -8.85 5.24 6.24
CA ILE A 68 -9.91 4.48 6.88
C ILE A 68 -10.92 5.47 7.43
N GLU A 69 -12.16 5.30 7.05
CA GLU A 69 -13.21 6.16 7.56
C GLU A 69 -13.63 5.78 8.97
#